data_5cb3b2df7aa27108db44ee3ca956b246
#
_entry.id   5cb3b2df7aa27108db44ee3ca956b246
#
_cell.length_a   1.000
_cell.length_b   1.000
_cell.length_c   1.000
_cell.angle_alpha   90.00
_cell.angle_beta   90.00
_cell.angle_gamma   90.00
#
_symmetry.space_group_name_H-M   'P 1'
#
loop_
_entity.id
_entity.type
_entity.pdbx_description
1 polymer ?
#
loop_
_entity_poly.entity_id
_entity_poly.type
_entity_poly.pdbx_seq_one_letter_code
_entity_poly.pdbx_strand_id
1 'polypeptide(L)'
;YIFELGRQLQAMGHEVQYFGMEHEGRCVGNRVNAYTNDMDFHGGSKLAKLTYPLKTIYSGEARRKIRLVLDDFQPDVVHLNNFNYQLTPSILLEIDKWRRESGHACRILYTAHDYQLVCPNHMFYQNGQTCEACAGGHFTHCIAKRCIHGSMAKSVVGCAEALFWHAKKTYKLIDTIICCSAFMK
;
A
#
# COMPACT_ATOMS: atom_id res chain seq x y z
N TYR A 1 12.32 2.90 10.64
CA TYR A 1 12.49 3.82 9.53
C TYR A 1 11.46 4.96 9.57
N ILE A 2 10.14 4.68 9.43
CA ILE A 2 9.08 5.70 9.29
C ILE A 2 9.07 6.68 10.47
N PHE A 3 9.10 6.18 11.69
CA PHE A 3 9.06 7.03 12.90
C PHE A 3 10.31 7.89 13.05
N GLU A 4 11.48 7.33 12.73
CA GLU A 4 12.74 8.08 12.76
C GLU A 4 12.78 9.18 11.70
N LEU A 5 12.33 8.87 10.48
CA LEU A 5 12.20 9.86 9.41
C LEU A 5 11.26 10.99 9.84
N GLY A 6 10.10 10.66 10.39
CA GLY A 6 9.14 11.67 10.86
C GLY A 6 9.70 12.54 11.98
N ARG A 7 10.44 11.95 12.92
CA ARG A 7 11.10 12.69 14.00
C ARG A 7 12.15 13.67 13.45
N GLN A 8 12.93 13.27 12.46
CA GLN A 8 13.93 14.15 11.82
C GLN A 8 13.26 15.26 11.03
N LEU A 9 12.18 14.98 10.28
CA LEU A 9 11.42 16.02 9.57
C LEU A 9 10.83 17.04 10.55
N GLN A 10 10.29 16.58 11.68
CA GLN A 10 9.80 17.49 12.73
C GLN A 10 10.92 18.34 13.33
N ALA A 11 12.12 17.78 13.54
CA ALA A 11 13.28 18.53 14.00
C ALA A 11 13.76 19.59 12.98
N MET A 12 13.47 19.39 11.69
CA MET A 12 13.72 20.35 10.61
C MET A 12 12.61 21.42 10.47
N GLY A 13 11.56 21.35 11.32
CA GLY A 13 10.46 22.31 11.32
C GLY A 13 9.26 21.92 10.44
N HIS A 14 9.22 20.70 9.92
CA HIS A 14 8.06 20.20 9.17
C HIS A 14 6.98 19.66 10.12
N GLU A 15 5.72 19.88 9.76
CA GLU A 15 4.60 19.19 10.42
C GLU A 15 4.43 17.82 9.81
N VAL A 16 4.27 16.77 10.66
CA VAL A 16 4.15 15.38 10.23
C VAL A 16 2.95 14.73 10.88
N GLN A 17 2.11 14.12 10.08
CA GLN A 17 1.02 13.26 10.54
C GLN A 17 1.13 11.87 9.93
N TYR A 18 0.50 10.89 10.58
CA TYR A 18 0.58 9.49 10.18
C TYR A 18 -0.80 8.92 9.91
N PHE A 19 -0.90 8.14 8.85
CA PHE A 19 -2.10 7.39 8.49
C PHE A 19 -1.76 5.91 8.32
N GLY A 20 -2.60 5.06 8.87
CA GLY A 20 -2.41 3.62 8.80
C GLY A 20 -3.60 2.88 9.41
N MET A 21 -3.33 1.67 9.90
CA MET A 21 -4.30 0.90 10.66
C MET A 21 -4.38 1.34 12.12
N GLU A 22 -5.54 1.13 12.72
CA GLU A 22 -5.69 1.20 14.16
C GLU A 22 -4.90 0.06 14.81
N HIS A 23 -4.17 0.37 15.85
CA HIS A 23 -3.36 -0.60 16.59
C HIS A 23 -3.32 -0.22 18.06
N GLU A 24 -3.48 -1.20 18.94
CA GLU A 24 -3.27 -1.01 20.37
C GLU A 24 -1.81 -0.61 20.64
N GLY A 25 -1.61 0.45 21.43
CA GLY A 25 -0.27 0.99 21.68
C GLY A 25 0.28 1.89 20.58
N ARG A 26 -0.56 2.39 19.66
CA ARG A 26 -0.18 3.36 18.65
C ARG A 26 0.52 4.58 19.27
N CYS A 27 1.74 4.88 18.83
CA CYS A 27 2.58 5.96 19.33
C CYS A 27 2.61 7.22 18.43
N VAL A 28 2.03 7.16 17.22
CA VAL A 28 1.96 8.28 16.27
C VAL A 28 0.55 8.33 15.65
N GLY A 29 0.18 9.48 15.10
CA GLY A 29 -1.17 9.60 14.58
C GLY A 29 -1.44 10.84 13.74
N ASN A 30 -2.73 11.11 13.54
CA ASN A 30 -3.24 12.29 12.87
C ASN A 30 -4.31 13.01 13.74
N ARG A 31 -4.53 14.29 13.48
CA ARG A 31 -5.41 15.16 14.28
C ARG A 31 -6.87 14.71 14.29
N VAL A 32 -7.33 14.13 13.18
CA VAL A 32 -8.73 13.69 13.04
C VAL A 32 -8.98 12.28 13.58
N ASN A 33 -7.95 11.63 14.14
CA ASN A 33 -8.03 10.27 14.68
C ASN A 33 -8.64 9.26 13.69
N ALA A 34 -8.31 9.38 12.40
CA ALA A 34 -8.82 8.53 11.34
C ALA A 34 -7.82 7.43 10.99
N TYR A 35 -8.19 6.16 11.25
CA TYR A 35 -7.39 4.95 10.99
C TYR A 35 -8.28 3.86 10.46
N THR A 36 -7.74 2.97 9.60
CA THR A 36 -8.48 1.81 9.13
C THR A 36 -8.54 0.74 10.21
N ASN A 37 -9.63 -0.02 10.23
CA ASN A 37 -9.71 -1.17 11.11
C ASN A 37 -8.65 -2.21 10.74
N ASP A 38 -8.15 -2.93 11.76
CA ASP A 38 -7.30 -4.09 11.52
C ASP A 38 -8.10 -5.16 10.76
N MET A 39 -7.51 -5.69 9.69
CA MET A 39 -8.07 -6.84 8.99
C MET A 39 -7.62 -8.10 9.70
N ASP A 40 -8.43 -8.59 10.64
CA ASP A 40 -8.22 -9.88 11.27
C ASP A 40 -8.33 -11.01 10.23
N PHE A 41 -7.18 -11.43 9.72
CA PHE A 41 -7.09 -12.56 8.78
C PHE A 41 -7.33 -13.93 9.44
N HIS A 42 -7.39 -14.00 10.77
CA HIS A 42 -7.46 -15.23 11.55
C HIS A 42 -8.79 -15.43 12.28
N GLY A 43 -9.50 -14.33 12.61
CA GLY A 43 -10.80 -14.36 13.28
C GLY A 43 -11.90 -13.83 12.35
N GLY A 44 -13.02 -14.51 12.22
CA GLY A 44 -14.16 -13.99 11.47
C GLY A 44 -15.14 -15.07 11.02
N SER A 45 -16.40 -14.67 10.81
CA SER A 45 -17.45 -15.56 10.29
C SER A 45 -17.08 -16.09 8.89
N LYS A 46 -17.69 -17.23 8.49
CA LYS A 46 -17.50 -17.82 7.15
C LYS A 46 -17.82 -16.81 6.03
N LEU A 47 -18.77 -15.89 6.25
CA LEU A 47 -19.10 -14.81 5.30
C LEU A 47 -17.98 -13.77 5.18
N ALA A 48 -17.33 -13.42 6.27
CA ALA A 48 -16.19 -12.50 6.26
C ALA A 48 -15.04 -13.06 5.39
N LYS A 49 -14.75 -14.35 5.51
CA LYS A 49 -13.73 -15.05 4.71
C LYS A 49 -13.99 -15.00 3.21
N LEU A 50 -15.24 -14.94 2.78
CA LEU A 50 -15.61 -14.84 1.37
C LEU A 50 -15.37 -13.43 0.79
N THR A 51 -15.47 -12.38 1.62
CA THR A 51 -15.27 -10.99 1.20
C THR A 51 -13.83 -10.50 1.35
N TYR A 52 -12.97 -11.22 2.10
CA TYR A 52 -11.57 -10.88 2.28
C TYR A 52 -10.79 -10.65 0.98
N PRO A 53 -10.87 -11.51 -0.04
CA PRO A 53 -10.14 -11.30 -1.28
C PRO A 53 -10.46 -9.95 -1.94
N LEU A 54 -11.73 -9.52 -1.88
CA LEU A 54 -12.14 -8.22 -2.43
C LEU A 54 -11.61 -7.05 -1.61
N LYS A 55 -11.60 -7.17 -0.27
CA LYS A 55 -11.08 -6.14 0.63
C LYS A 55 -9.56 -5.99 0.53
N THR A 56 -8.83 -7.08 0.26
CA THR A 56 -7.37 -7.03 0.04
C THR A 56 -6.99 -6.40 -1.30
N ILE A 57 -7.91 -6.43 -2.28
CA ILE A 57 -7.70 -5.74 -3.56
C ILE A 57 -8.08 -4.27 -3.44
N TYR A 58 -9.23 -3.95 -2.82
CA TYR A 58 -9.76 -2.59 -2.79
C TYR A 58 -10.37 -2.25 -1.43
N SER A 59 -9.87 -1.20 -0.77
CA SER A 59 -10.37 -0.71 0.50
C SER A 59 -11.11 0.62 0.37
N GLY A 60 -12.44 0.56 0.32
CA GLY A 60 -13.28 1.77 0.41
C GLY A 60 -13.18 2.48 1.76
N GLU A 61 -12.87 1.72 2.84
CA GLU A 61 -12.64 2.28 4.17
C GLU A 61 -11.36 3.13 4.20
N ALA A 62 -10.24 2.58 3.70
CA ALA A 62 -8.98 3.32 3.65
C ALA A 62 -9.13 4.62 2.85
N ARG A 63 -9.87 4.58 1.74
CA ARG A 63 -10.16 5.79 0.95
C ARG A 63 -10.92 6.85 1.75
N ARG A 64 -12.00 6.47 2.41
CA ARG A 64 -12.78 7.42 3.21
C ARG A 64 -11.97 8.00 4.37
N LYS A 65 -11.18 7.16 5.04
CA LYS A 65 -10.39 7.56 6.21
C LYS A 65 -9.22 8.46 5.82
N ILE A 66 -8.48 8.13 4.75
CA ILE A 66 -7.40 8.99 4.29
C ILE A 66 -7.92 10.34 3.80
N ARG A 67 -9.12 10.37 3.19
CA ARG A 67 -9.75 11.62 2.77
C ARG A 67 -9.94 12.60 3.93
N LEU A 68 -10.36 12.13 5.10
CA LEU A 68 -10.51 12.97 6.29
C LEU A 68 -9.18 13.60 6.72
N VAL A 69 -8.09 12.82 6.65
CA VAL A 69 -6.75 13.32 6.97
C VAL A 69 -6.28 14.34 5.93
N LEU A 70 -6.50 14.08 4.65
CA LEU A 70 -6.11 15.00 3.58
C LEU A 70 -6.86 16.32 3.65
N ASP A 71 -8.16 16.30 3.93
CA ASP A 71 -8.99 17.51 4.04
C ASP A 71 -8.59 18.37 5.25
N ASP A 72 -8.20 17.76 6.37
CA ASP A 72 -7.76 18.45 7.59
C ASP A 72 -6.32 18.96 7.49
N PHE A 73 -5.40 18.09 7.07
CA PHE A 73 -3.96 18.36 7.13
C PHE A 73 -3.43 19.12 5.91
N GLN A 74 -4.04 18.93 4.74
CA GLN A 74 -3.63 19.52 3.46
C GLN A 74 -2.12 19.37 3.19
N PRO A 75 -1.59 18.13 3.12
CA PRO A 75 -0.16 17.89 3.05
C PRO A 75 0.44 18.34 1.70
N ASP A 76 1.63 18.92 1.72
CA ASP A 76 2.45 19.16 0.53
C ASP A 76 3.06 17.88 -0.02
N VAL A 77 3.25 16.89 0.85
CA VAL A 77 3.83 15.58 0.51
C VAL A 77 3.08 14.46 1.22
N VAL A 78 2.66 13.46 0.46
CA VAL A 78 2.23 12.16 0.99
C VAL A 78 3.33 11.15 0.74
N HIS A 79 3.93 10.62 1.80
CA HIS A 79 5.00 9.63 1.71
C HIS A 79 4.46 8.23 2.03
N LEU A 80 4.36 7.42 1.00
CA LEU A 80 3.87 6.04 1.08
C LEU A 80 4.98 5.08 1.46
N ASN A 81 4.63 4.17 2.35
CA ASN A 81 5.43 3.01 2.75
C ASN A 81 4.47 1.82 2.72
N ASN A 82 4.92 0.60 2.71
CA ASN A 82 4.13 -0.65 2.68
C ASN A 82 2.61 -0.47 2.89
N PHE A 83 1.87 -0.15 1.83
CA PHE A 83 0.44 0.17 1.90
C PHE A 83 -0.47 -0.95 1.36
N ASN A 84 0.10 -2.08 0.93
CA ASN A 84 -0.66 -3.19 0.38
C ASN A 84 -1.46 -3.95 1.44
N TYR A 85 -2.45 -4.69 0.97
CA TYR A 85 -3.37 -5.56 1.72
C TYR A 85 -4.31 -4.85 2.70
N GLN A 86 -3.85 -3.85 3.42
CA GLN A 86 -4.63 -3.18 4.46
C GLN A 86 -5.17 -1.83 3.99
N LEU A 87 -4.30 -0.97 3.50
CA LEU A 87 -4.70 0.31 2.91
C LEU A 87 -5.07 0.14 1.44
N THR A 88 -4.41 -0.78 0.77
CA THR A 88 -4.48 -1.08 -0.67
C THR A 88 -4.09 0.10 -1.56
N PRO A 89 -3.72 -0.12 -2.83
CA PRO A 89 -3.45 0.97 -3.77
C PRO A 89 -4.66 1.88 -4.04
N SER A 90 -5.84 1.55 -3.51
CA SER A 90 -7.02 2.41 -3.61
C SER A 90 -6.81 3.79 -2.95
N ILE A 91 -5.91 3.92 -1.97
CA ILE A 91 -5.57 5.22 -1.37
C ILE A 91 -4.93 6.17 -2.37
N LEU A 92 -4.12 5.66 -3.32
CA LEU A 92 -3.54 6.48 -4.39
C LEU A 92 -4.62 7.17 -5.23
N LEU A 93 -5.70 6.46 -5.53
CA LEU A 93 -6.84 7.04 -6.25
C LEU A 93 -7.49 8.17 -5.47
N GLU A 94 -7.57 8.04 -4.13
CA GLU A 94 -8.17 9.08 -3.30
C GLU A 94 -7.26 10.30 -3.13
N ILE A 95 -5.96 10.09 -2.97
CA ILE A 95 -4.99 11.17 -2.89
C ILE A 95 -4.99 11.96 -4.22
N ASP A 96 -4.96 11.26 -5.35
CA ASP A 96 -5.01 11.90 -6.67
C ASP A 96 -6.34 12.64 -6.91
N LYS A 97 -7.46 12.06 -6.49
CA LYS A 97 -8.76 12.71 -6.55
C LYS A 97 -8.77 13.97 -5.69
N TRP A 98 -8.30 13.89 -4.45
CA TRP A 98 -8.26 15.00 -3.51
C TRP A 98 -7.40 16.17 -4.05
N ARG A 99 -6.18 15.89 -4.54
CA ARG A 99 -5.32 16.96 -5.07
C ARG A 99 -5.92 17.67 -6.30
N ARG A 100 -6.69 16.95 -7.12
CA ARG A 100 -7.42 17.57 -8.26
C ARG A 100 -8.62 18.41 -7.81
N GLU A 101 -9.35 17.98 -6.77
CA GLU A 101 -10.53 18.66 -6.26
C GLU A 101 -10.15 19.90 -5.43
N SER A 102 -9.11 19.81 -4.62
CA SER A 102 -8.64 20.91 -3.77
C SER A 102 -7.78 21.92 -4.53
N GLY A 103 -7.18 21.53 -5.65
CA GLY A 103 -6.14 22.32 -6.34
C GLY A 103 -4.82 22.42 -5.56
N HIS A 104 -4.69 21.69 -4.42
CA HIS A 104 -3.49 21.72 -3.59
C HIS A 104 -2.33 20.98 -4.24
N ALA A 105 -1.16 21.63 -4.28
CA ALA A 105 0.06 21.07 -4.84
C ALA A 105 0.65 20.02 -3.87
N CYS A 106 0.24 18.76 -4.03
CA CYS A 106 0.70 17.65 -3.20
C CYS A 106 1.51 16.65 -4.03
N ARG A 107 2.69 16.28 -3.56
CA ARG A 107 3.52 15.23 -4.17
C ARG A 107 3.33 13.89 -3.48
N ILE A 108 3.30 12.82 -4.28
CA ILE A 108 3.21 11.43 -3.79
C ILE A 108 4.58 10.79 -3.93
N LEU A 109 5.23 10.52 -2.80
CA LEU A 109 6.47 9.78 -2.70
C LEU A 109 6.18 8.34 -2.27
N TYR A 110 6.96 7.38 -2.75
CA TYR A 110 6.89 6.00 -2.31
C TYR A 110 8.28 5.45 -2.04
N THR A 111 8.52 4.96 -0.83
CA THR A 111 9.73 4.18 -0.54
C THR A 111 9.44 2.69 -0.74
N ALA A 112 10.12 2.10 -1.72
CA ALA A 112 10.04 0.68 -1.99
C ALA A 112 10.86 -0.10 -0.97
N HIS A 113 10.18 -0.72 0.00
CA HIS A 113 10.78 -1.63 0.99
C HIS A 113 10.74 -3.09 0.54
N ASP A 114 9.94 -3.39 -0.46
CA ASP A 114 9.76 -4.70 -1.06
C ASP A 114 9.48 -4.57 -2.57
N TYR A 115 9.18 -5.67 -3.23
CA TYR A 115 8.95 -5.74 -4.68
C TYR A 115 7.46 -5.73 -5.06
N GLN A 116 6.57 -5.16 -4.25
CA GLN A 116 5.13 -5.18 -4.46
C GLN A 116 4.69 -4.66 -5.84
N LEU A 117 5.42 -3.70 -6.42
CA LEU A 117 5.07 -3.11 -7.71
C LEU A 117 5.28 -4.07 -8.89
N VAL A 118 6.12 -5.09 -8.73
CA VAL A 118 6.54 -5.98 -9.82
C VAL A 118 6.36 -7.47 -9.51
N CYS A 119 6.07 -7.82 -8.25
CA CYS A 119 5.94 -9.20 -7.79
C CYS A 119 4.73 -9.39 -6.85
N PRO A 120 3.71 -10.18 -7.22
CA PRO A 120 2.54 -10.42 -6.35
C PRO A 120 2.88 -11.05 -4.99
N ASN A 121 4.03 -11.72 -4.88
CA ASN A 121 4.55 -12.27 -3.62
C ASN A 121 5.42 -11.26 -2.85
N HIS A 122 5.70 -10.10 -3.41
CA HIS A 122 6.52 -9.00 -2.88
C HIS A 122 7.99 -9.34 -2.60
N MET A 123 8.40 -10.59 -2.69
CA MET A 123 9.73 -11.01 -2.25
C MET A 123 10.78 -11.06 -3.38
N PHE A 124 10.35 -11.16 -4.65
CA PHE A 124 11.25 -11.42 -5.78
C PHE A 124 12.13 -12.65 -5.58
N TYR A 125 11.64 -13.60 -4.77
CA TYR A 125 12.35 -14.77 -4.31
C TYR A 125 11.41 -15.97 -4.22
N GLN A 126 11.85 -17.13 -4.72
CA GLN A 126 11.08 -18.37 -4.74
C GLN A 126 11.99 -19.58 -4.72
N ASN A 127 11.67 -20.57 -3.88
CA ASN A 127 12.40 -21.84 -3.79
C ASN A 127 13.92 -21.69 -3.62
N GLY A 128 14.36 -20.76 -2.77
CA GLY A 128 15.79 -20.58 -2.48
C GLY A 128 16.56 -19.73 -3.51
N GLN A 129 15.87 -19.12 -4.49
CA GLN A 129 16.50 -18.36 -5.57
C GLN A 129 15.77 -17.05 -5.86
N THR A 130 16.50 -16.06 -6.37
CA THR A 130 15.93 -14.84 -6.94
C THR A 130 14.99 -15.20 -8.10
N CYS A 131 13.82 -14.60 -8.15
CA CYS A 131 12.79 -14.93 -9.15
C CYS A 131 12.21 -13.66 -9.76
N GLU A 132 12.53 -13.40 -11.01
CA GLU A 132 12.06 -12.26 -11.80
C GLU A 132 10.92 -12.63 -12.78
N ALA A 133 10.33 -13.81 -12.64
CA ALA A 133 9.36 -14.34 -13.61
C ALA A 133 8.11 -13.46 -13.79
N CYS A 134 7.75 -12.64 -12.79
CA CYS A 134 6.61 -11.72 -12.84
C CYS A 134 6.98 -10.32 -13.35
N ALA A 135 8.28 -10.02 -13.53
CA ALA A 135 8.71 -8.74 -14.07
C ALA A 135 8.06 -8.47 -15.44
N GLY A 136 7.79 -7.20 -15.73
CA GLY A 136 7.10 -6.83 -16.98
C GLY A 136 5.60 -7.13 -16.99
N GLY A 137 4.99 -7.52 -15.85
CA GLY A 137 3.55 -7.75 -15.73
C GLY A 137 3.11 -9.20 -15.97
N HIS A 138 4.04 -10.15 -16.03
CA HIS A 138 3.75 -11.58 -16.23
C HIS A 138 3.28 -12.28 -14.94
N PHE A 139 2.31 -11.68 -14.23
CA PHE A 139 1.88 -12.05 -12.88
C PHE A 139 1.30 -13.47 -12.76
N THR A 140 0.87 -14.09 -13.86
CA THR A 140 0.36 -15.46 -13.88
C THR A 140 1.40 -16.50 -13.44
N HIS A 141 2.70 -16.18 -13.56
CA HIS A 141 3.77 -17.04 -13.01
C HIS A 141 3.64 -17.23 -11.50
N CYS A 142 3.10 -16.25 -10.78
CA CYS A 142 2.81 -16.38 -9.35
C CYS A 142 1.84 -17.51 -9.06
N ILE A 143 0.79 -17.69 -9.89
CA ILE A 143 -0.19 -18.76 -9.76
C ILE A 143 0.48 -20.11 -10.05
N ALA A 144 1.18 -20.21 -11.18
CA ALA A 144 1.83 -21.45 -11.62
C ALA A 144 2.83 -21.98 -10.57
N LYS A 145 3.57 -21.06 -9.94
CA LYS A 145 4.56 -21.38 -8.91
C LYS A 145 3.99 -21.42 -7.48
N ARG A 146 2.70 -21.13 -7.27
CA ARG A 146 2.05 -21.02 -5.95
C ARG A 146 2.86 -20.16 -4.97
N CYS A 147 3.31 -18.99 -5.41
CA CYS A 147 4.30 -18.18 -4.70
C CYS A 147 3.83 -17.70 -3.33
N ILE A 148 2.53 -17.45 -3.14
CA ILE A 148 2.00 -16.90 -1.88
C ILE A 148 1.66 -18.04 -0.93
N HIS A 149 2.54 -18.28 0.04
CA HIS A 149 2.42 -19.33 1.07
C HIS A 149 2.19 -20.75 0.51
N GLY A 150 2.68 -21.07 -0.68
CA GLY A 150 2.42 -22.36 -1.33
C GLY A 150 0.96 -22.60 -1.76
N SER A 151 0.10 -21.60 -1.61
CA SER A 151 -1.35 -21.70 -1.84
C SER A 151 -1.74 -21.22 -3.22
N MET A 152 -2.40 -22.06 -3.99
CA MET A 152 -2.99 -21.70 -5.29
C MET A 152 -4.01 -20.55 -5.12
N ALA A 153 -4.93 -20.66 -4.17
CA ALA A 153 -5.98 -19.67 -3.95
C ALA A 153 -5.41 -18.28 -3.60
N LYS A 154 -4.43 -18.21 -2.68
CA LYS A 154 -3.77 -16.97 -2.33
C LYS A 154 -3.00 -16.39 -3.52
N SER A 155 -2.33 -17.22 -4.31
CA SER A 155 -1.59 -16.78 -5.49
C SER A 155 -2.52 -16.27 -6.60
N VAL A 156 -3.73 -16.83 -6.75
CA VAL A 156 -4.76 -16.28 -7.64
C VAL A 156 -5.20 -14.89 -7.18
N VAL A 157 -5.45 -14.70 -5.88
CA VAL A 157 -5.84 -13.39 -5.33
C VAL A 157 -4.74 -12.36 -5.53
N GLY A 158 -3.48 -12.69 -5.22
CA GLY A 158 -2.36 -11.76 -5.42
C GLY A 158 -2.09 -11.44 -6.89
N CYS A 159 -2.27 -12.42 -7.79
CA CYS A 159 -2.20 -12.19 -9.23
C CYS A 159 -3.32 -11.25 -9.70
N ALA A 160 -4.56 -11.47 -9.25
CA ALA A 160 -5.70 -10.64 -9.59
C ALA A 160 -5.53 -9.20 -9.08
N GLU A 161 -5.02 -9.03 -7.87
CA GLU A 161 -4.68 -7.73 -7.28
C GLU A 161 -3.66 -6.99 -8.14
N ALA A 162 -2.53 -7.62 -8.47
CA ALA A 162 -1.49 -7.04 -9.29
C ALA A 162 -2.00 -6.65 -10.69
N LEU A 163 -2.72 -7.55 -11.36
CA LEU A 163 -3.33 -7.28 -12.68
C LEU A 163 -4.30 -6.10 -12.62
N PHE A 164 -5.15 -6.04 -11.59
CA PHE A 164 -6.13 -4.97 -11.44
C PHE A 164 -5.48 -3.59 -11.33
N TRP A 165 -4.48 -3.44 -10.45
CA TRP A 165 -3.83 -2.16 -10.23
C TRP A 165 -2.91 -1.75 -11.38
N HIS A 166 -2.25 -2.70 -12.02
CA HIS A 166 -1.46 -2.44 -13.24
C HIS A 166 -2.34 -2.03 -14.42
N ALA A 167 -3.47 -2.72 -14.64
CA ALA A 167 -4.42 -2.35 -15.69
C ALA A 167 -4.99 -0.94 -15.49
N LYS A 168 -5.26 -0.56 -14.24
CA LYS A 168 -5.67 0.81 -13.87
C LYS A 168 -4.54 1.84 -13.93
N LYS A 169 -3.29 1.42 -14.13
CA LYS A 169 -2.10 2.28 -14.12
C LYS A 169 -1.97 3.11 -12.83
N THR A 170 -2.46 2.58 -11.71
CA THR A 170 -2.58 3.29 -10.42
C THR A 170 -1.21 3.73 -9.89
N TYR A 171 -0.18 2.92 -10.09
CA TYR A 171 1.18 3.25 -9.65
C TYR A 171 1.83 4.41 -10.43
N LYS A 172 1.26 4.81 -11.58
CA LYS A 172 1.70 6.03 -12.30
C LYS A 172 1.28 7.33 -11.59
N LEU A 173 0.45 7.25 -10.58
CA LEU A 173 0.08 8.39 -9.73
C LEU A 173 1.20 8.76 -8.72
N ILE A 174 2.18 7.88 -8.54
CA ILE A 174 3.35 8.12 -7.69
C ILE A 174 4.32 9.03 -8.45
N ASP A 175 4.63 10.18 -7.87
CA ASP A 175 5.50 11.18 -8.50
C ASP A 175 6.98 10.80 -8.38
N THR A 176 7.37 10.11 -7.29
CA THR A 176 8.76 9.69 -7.05
C THR A 176 8.81 8.36 -6.30
N ILE A 177 9.62 7.43 -6.80
CA ILE A 177 9.91 6.15 -6.14
C ILE A 177 11.34 6.21 -5.59
N ILE A 178 11.47 5.95 -4.29
CA ILE A 178 12.75 5.85 -3.57
C ILE A 178 13.08 4.36 -3.44
N CYS A 179 14.15 3.92 -4.07
CA CYS A 179 14.62 2.55 -4.00
C CYS A 179 15.67 2.40 -2.90
N CYS A 180 15.49 1.42 -2.00
CA CYS A 180 16.40 1.19 -0.87
C CYS A 180 17.76 0.60 -1.28
N SER A 181 17.88 0.09 -2.52
CA SER A 181 19.13 -0.47 -3.07
C SER A 181 19.22 -0.27 -4.58
N ALA A 182 20.44 -0.38 -5.11
CA ALA A 182 20.67 -0.36 -6.57
C ALA A 182 19.97 -1.53 -7.29
N PHE A 183 19.76 -2.66 -6.62
CA PHE A 183 19.06 -3.81 -7.18
C PHE A 183 17.55 -3.55 -7.37
N MET A 184 16.96 -2.66 -6.58
CA MET A 184 15.54 -2.32 -6.69
C MET A 184 15.25 -1.24 -7.76
N LYS A 185 16.30 -0.59 -8.26
CA LYS A 185 16.19 0.48 -9.26
C LYS A 185 16.06 -0.09 -10.67
#